data_928b3b03481ac1a72d66546fe7183e71
#
_entry.id   928b3b03481ac1a72d66546fe7183e71
#
_cell.length_a   1.000
_cell.length_b   1.000
_cell.length_c   1.000
_cell.angle_alpha   90.00
_cell.angle_beta   90.00
_cell.angle_gamma   90.00
#
_symmetry.space_group_name_H-M   'P 1'
#
loop_
_entity.id
_entity.type
_entity.pdbx_description
1 polymer ?
#
loop_
_entity_poly.entity_id
_entity_poly.type
_entity_poly.pdbx_seq_one_letter_code
_entity_poly.pdbx_strand_id
1 'polypeptide(L)'
;MPGKLGRTTKQRMAILRNQASELLWYGKIKTTAARAKQLQSYVEKIITKAVNAYDLNEEIDVKTTDKKGKEVTVKSVKDTPKKLAARRDIMAKLRDLQEVKAFNEKKAEFKARTQDVQHPLMEKLFNEIAPKYA
;
A
#
# COMPACT_ATOMS: atom_id res chain seq x y z
N MET A 1 -25.62 -13.83 13.44
CA MET A 1 -25.20 -14.32 12.12
C MET A 1 -23.69 -14.53 12.10
N PRO A 2 -23.21 -15.64 11.55
CA PRO A 2 -21.77 -15.87 11.39
C PRO A 2 -21.12 -14.76 10.54
N GLY A 3 -19.90 -14.41 10.91
CA GLY A 3 -19.10 -13.44 10.17
C GLY A 3 -19.32 -11.96 10.51
N LYS A 4 -20.25 -11.62 11.38
CA LYS A 4 -20.50 -10.23 11.78
C LYS A 4 -19.71 -9.78 13.01
N LEU A 5 -18.98 -10.67 13.66
CA LEU A 5 -18.16 -10.41 14.86
C LEU A 5 -18.96 -9.77 16.02
N GLY A 6 -20.29 -9.95 16.05
CA GLY A 6 -21.16 -9.32 17.05
C GLY A 6 -21.23 -7.80 16.98
N ARG A 7 -20.91 -7.22 15.83
CA ARG A 7 -20.78 -5.76 15.65
C ARG A 7 -21.58 -5.24 14.46
N THR A 8 -21.83 -3.94 14.44
CA THR A 8 -22.44 -3.27 13.29
C THR A 8 -21.51 -3.33 12.09
N THR A 9 -22.05 -3.13 10.89
CA THR A 9 -21.25 -3.13 9.66
C THR A 9 -20.12 -2.10 9.71
N LYS A 10 -20.38 -0.89 10.21
CA LYS A 10 -19.35 0.16 10.33
C LYS A 10 -18.21 -0.27 11.25
N GLN A 11 -18.54 -0.82 12.42
CA GLN A 11 -17.55 -1.28 13.39
C GLN A 11 -16.73 -2.47 12.86
N ARG A 12 -17.39 -3.43 12.21
CA ARG A 12 -16.72 -4.59 11.60
C ARG A 12 -15.75 -4.16 10.51
N MET A 13 -16.17 -3.26 9.62
CA MET A 13 -15.30 -2.75 8.56
C MET A 13 -14.11 -1.97 9.11
N ALA A 14 -14.28 -1.22 10.18
CA ALA A 14 -13.18 -0.53 10.86
C ALA A 14 -12.15 -1.52 11.40
N ILE A 15 -12.59 -2.59 12.07
CA ILE A 15 -11.71 -3.65 12.56
C ILE A 15 -10.94 -4.30 11.41
N LEU A 16 -11.62 -4.68 10.34
CA LEU A 16 -11.00 -5.33 9.18
C LEU A 16 -9.98 -4.43 8.49
N ARG A 17 -10.28 -3.15 8.30
CA ARG A 17 -9.33 -2.18 7.72
C ARG A 17 -8.08 -2.04 8.57
N ASN A 18 -8.22 -1.88 9.88
CA ASN A 18 -7.10 -1.72 10.79
C ASN A 18 -6.23 -2.97 10.81
N GLN A 19 -6.82 -4.15 10.97
CA GLN A 19 -6.07 -5.40 11.03
C GLN A 19 -5.46 -5.81 9.70
N ALA A 20 -6.14 -5.56 8.58
CA ALA A 20 -5.58 -5.79 7.25
C ALA A 20 -4.35 -4.92 7.01
N SER A 21 -4.42 -3.65 7.38
CA SER A 21 -3.29 -2.72 7.25
C SER A 21 -2.09 -3.15 8.09
N GLU A 22 -2.33 -3.54 9.34
CA GLU A 22 -1.28 -4.04 10.23
C GLU A 22 -0.68 -5.36 9.73
N LEU A 23 -1.51 -6.28 9.26
CA LEU A 23 -1.04 -7.56 8.73
C LEU A 23 -0.12 -7.37 7.50
N LEU A 24 -0.50 -6.51 6.59
CA LEU A 24 0.31 -6.21 5.40
C LEU A 24 1.59 -5.45 5.76
N TRP A 25 1.53 -4.59 6.77
CA TRP A 25 2.69 -3.80 7.21
C TRP A 25 3.72 -4.61 7.98
N TYR A 26 3.28 -5.38 8.99
CA TYR A 26 4.17 -6.14 9.89
C TYR A 26 4.41 -7.58 9.43
N GLY A 27 3.64 -8.10 8.49
CA GLY A 27 3.74 -9.46 7.99
C GLY A 27 3.00 -10.51 8.81
N LYS A 28 2.66 -10.22 10.06
CA LYS A 28 1.86 -11.09 10.93
C LYS A 28 1.19 -10.30 12.05
N ILE A 29 0.04 -10.76 12.49
CA ILE A 29 -0.67 -10.21 13.64
C ILE A 29 -1.18 -11.33 14.54
N LYS A 30 -1.49 -10.97 15.77
CA LYS A 30 -2.14 -11.86 16.76
C LYS A 30 -3.54 -11.33 17.02
N THR A 31 -4.55 -12.15 16.76
CA THR A 31 -5.96 -11.78 16.91
C THR A 31 -6.81 -12.99 17.28
N THR A 32 -8.11 -12.79 17.48
CA THR A 32 -9.04 -13.90 17.75
C THR A 32 -9.26 -14.74 16.50
N ALA A 33 -9.62 -16.01 16.66
CA ALA A 33 -9.90 -16.92 15.55
C ALA A 33 -11.04 -16.41 14.64
N ALA A 34 -12.11 -15.85 15.24
CA ALA A 34 -13.24 -15.31 14.49
C ALA A 34 -12.82 -14.11 13.62
N ARG A 35 -12.04 -13.17 14.15
CA ARG A 35 -11.50 -12.04 13.41
C ARG A 35 -10.53 -12.49 12.33
N ALA A 36 -9.67 -13.46 12.63
CA ALA A 36 -8.71 -14.00 11.65
C ALA A 36 -9.42 -14.61 10.43
N LYS A 37 -10.50 -15.37 10.62
CA LYS A 37 -11.27 -15.94 9.52
C LYS A 37 -11.90 -14.86 8.62
N GLN A 38 -12.46 -13.83 9.19
CA GLN A 38 -13.04 -12.72 8.43
C GLN A 38 -11.95 -11.91 7.73
N LEU A 39 -10.83 -11.69 8.40
CA LEU A 39 -9.69 -10.96 7.86
C LEU A 39 -9.06 -11.66 6.67
N GLN A 40 -8.96 -12.99 6.70
CA GLN A 40 -8.39 -13.77 5.60
C GLN A 40 -9.07 -13.45 4.27
N SER A 41 -10.38 -13.55 4.21
CA SER A 41 -11.14 -13.23 2.99
C SER A 41 -10.94 -11.80 2.51
N TYR A 42 -10.91 -10.86 3.45
CA TYR A 42 -10.71 -9.45 3.16
C TYR A 42 -9.33 -9.16 2.56
N VAL A 43 -8.28 -9.68 3.18
CA VAL A 43 -6.90 -9.48 2.75
C VAL A 43 -6.59 -10.19 1.45
N GLU A 44 -7.09 -11.41 1.26
CA GLU A 44 -6.88 -12.18 0.01
C GLU A 44 -7.43 -11.45 -1.20
N LYS A 45 -8.58 -10.80 -1.09
CA LYS A 45 -9.13 -9.98 -2.17
C LYS A 45 -8.24 -8.78 -2.51
N ILE A 46 -7.67 -8.14 -1.49
CA ILE A 46 -6.74 -7.02 -1.67
C ILE A 46 -5.45 -7.50 -2.37
N ILE A 47 -4.88 -8.60 -1.92
CA ILE A 47 -3.67 -9.19 -2.52
C ILE A 47 -3.93 -9.60 -3.97
N THR A 48 -5.06 -10.21 -4.27
CA THR A 48 -5.43 -10.60 -5.64
C THR A 48 -5.49 -9.39 -6.56
N LYS A 49 -6.11 -8.30 -6.15
CA LYS A 49 -6.13 -7.06 -6.92
C LYS A 49 -4.73 -6.50 -7.16
N ALA A 50 -3.89 -6.52 -6.15
CA ALA A 50 -2.51 -6.05 -6.27
C ALA A 50 -1.69 -6.94 -7.22
N VAL A 51 -1.83 -8.26 -7.13
CA VAL A 51 -1.16 -9.22 -8.02
C VAL A 51 -1.56 -9.02 -9.47
N ASN A 52 -2.82 -8.74 -9.73
CA ASN A 52 -3.32 -8.53 -11.09
C ASN A 52 -2.91 -7.20 -11.72
N ALA A 53 -2.35 -6.28 -10.94
CA ALA A 53 -2.06 -4.92 -11.40
C ALA A 53 -0.63 -4.43 -11.14
N TYR A 54 0.17 -5.14 -10.34
CA TYR A 54 1.46 -4.61 -9.86
C TYR A 54 2.48 -4.34 -10.98
N ASP A 55 2.43 -5.10 -12.06
CA ASP A 55 3.36 -5.01 -13.19
C ASP A 55 2.82 -4.20 -14.36
N LEU A 56 1.63 -3.62 -14.24
CA LEU A 56 1.00 -2.81 -15.28
C LEU A 56 1.57 -1.39 -15.27
N ASN A 57 2.78 -1.24 -15.78
CA ASN A 57 3.47 0.04 -15.89
C ASN A 57 3.64 0.43 -17.35
N GLU A 58 3.75 1.73 -17.61
CA GLU A 58 4.11 2.27 -18.92
C GLU A 58 5.32 3.19 -18.80
N GLU A 59 6.17 3.18 -19.82
CA GLU A 59 7.28 4.10 -19.91
C GLU A 59 6.81 5.40 -20.57
N ILE A 60 7.16 6.52 -19.96
CA ILE A 60 6.87 7.85 -20.50
C ILE A 60 8.15 8.67 -20.56
N ASP A 61 8.20 9.58 -21.52
CA ASP A 61 9.25 10.58 -21.63
C ASP A 61 8.80 11.85 -20.90
N VAL A 62 9.55 12.23 -19.86
CA VAL A 62 9.30 13.44 -19.09
C VAL A 62 10.33 14.49 -19.46
N LYS A 63 9.88 15.68 -19.85
CA LYS A 63 10.74 16.84 -20.09
C LYS A 63 11.01 17.52 -18.75
N THR A 64 12.27 17.55 -18.35
CA THR A 64 12.71 18.26 -17.15
C THR A 64 13.74 19.32 -17.51
N THR A 65 13.85 20.34 -16.68
CA THR A 65 14.86 21.39 -16.84
C THR A 65 16.10 21.02 -16.01
N ASP A 66 17.27 20.96 -16.67
CA ASP A 66 18.56 20.76 -16.03
C ASP A 66 18.92 21.97 -15.15
N LYS A 67 19.89 21.78 -14.22
CA LYS A 67 20.47 22.85 -13.38
C LYS A 67 21.03 24.02 -14.21
N LYS A 68 21.36 23.78 -15.48
CA LYS A 68 21.85 24.80 -16.44
C LYS A 68 20.73 25.43 -17.29
N GLY A 69 19.47 25.14 -17.01
CA GLY A 69 18.32 25.67 -17.75
C GLY A 69 18.04 25.00 -19.09
N LYS A 70 18.70 23.87 -19.41
CA LYS A 70 18.45 23.10 -20.64
C LYS A 70 17.32 22.11 -20.42
N GLU A 71 16.44 21.96 -21.41
CA GLU A 71 15.43 20.90 -21.40
C GLU A 71 16.10 19.54 -21.64
N VAL A 72 15.88 18.59 -20.72
CA VAL A 72 16.36 17.21 -20.83
C VAL A 72 15.15 16.28 -20.80
N THR A 73 15.10 15.34 -21.74
CA THR A 73 14.08 14.28 -21.75
C THR A 73 14.59 13.10 -20.92
N VAL A 74 13.88 12.77 -19.84
CA VAL A 74 14.18 11.63 -18.97
C VAL A 74 13.09 10.60 -19.12
N LYS A 75 13.48 9.31 -19.27
CA LYS A 75 12.55 8.20 -19.26
C LYS A 75 12.06 7.97 -17.83
N SER A 76 10.76 7.93 -17.64
CA SER A 76 10.13 7.64 -16.35
C SER A 76 9.12 6.51 -16.49
N VAL A 77 8.90 5.75 -15.43
CA VAL A 77 7.91 4.69 -15.37
C VAL A 77 6.69 5.20 -14.63
N LYS A 78 5.54 5.01 -15.21
CA LYS A 78 4.26 5.47 -14.68
C LYS A 78 3.28 4.30 -14.61
N ASP A 79 2.39 4.34 -13.63
CA ASP A 79 1.30 3.38 -13.50
C ASP A 79 0.31 3.55 -14.67
N THR A 80 -0.12 2.42 -15.27
CA THR A 80 -1.23 2.45 -16.23
C THR A 80 -2.54 2.86 -15.54
N PRO A 81 -3.58 3.30 -16.30
CA PRO A 81 -4.88 3.60 -15.71
C PRO A 81 -5.47 2.45 -14.90
N LYS A 82 -5.28 1.20 -15.32
CA LYS A 82 -5.73 0.01 -14.58
C LYS A 82 -5.02 -0.15 -13.23
N LYS A 83 -3.70 0.03 -13.20
CA LYS A 83 -2.93 -0.05 -11.96
C LYS A 83 -3.31 1.09 -11.02
N LEU A 84 -3.48 2.30 -11.54
CA LEU A 84 -3.90 3.45 -10.74
C LEU A 84 -5.29 3.24 -10.13
N ALA A 85 -6.23 2.70 -10.89
CA ALA A 85 -7.57 2.37 -10.39
C ALA A 85 -7.52 1.32 -9.29
N ALA A 86 -6.69 0.27 -9.45
CA ALA A 86 -6.48 -0.75 -8.42
C ALA A 86 -5.87 -0.17 -7.15
N ARG A 87 -4.87 0.71 -7.27
CA ARG A 87 -4.26 1.41 -6.12
C ARG A 87 -5.30 2.23 -5.36
N ARG A 88 -6.11 3.01 -6.04
CA ARG A 88 -7.17 3.84 -5.43
C ARG A 88 -8.21 2.99 -4.72
N ASP A 89 -8.66 1.91 -5.33
CA ASP A 89 -9.62 1.00 -4.72
C ASP A 89 -9.06 0.32 -3.45
N ILE A 90 -7.81 -0.12 -3.49
CA ILE A 90 -7.14 -0.73 -2.34
C ILE A 90 -6.91 0.30 -1.23
N MET A 91 -6.52 1.52 -1.56
CA MET A 91 -6.35 2.59 -0.56
C MET A 91 -7.64 2.90 0.20
N ALA A 92 -8.80 2.80 -0.46
CA ALA A 92 -10.10 2.96 0.20
C ALA A 92 -10.39 1.84 1.22
N LYS A 93 -9.75 0.69 1.10
CA LYS A 93 -9.95 -0.49 1.94
C LYS A 93 -8.90 -0.66 3.04
N LEU A 94 -7.83 0.11 3.02
CA LEU A 94 -6.73 0.06 3.98
C LEU A 94 -6.59 1.40 4.72
N ARG A 95 -5.82 1.39 5.79
CA ARG A 95 -5.35 2.62 6.45
C ARG A 95 -4.01 3.03 5.85
N ASP A 96 -3.76 4.32 5.81
CA ASP A 96 -2.50 4.87 5.30
C ASP A 96 -1.44 4.87 6.41
N LEU A 97 -0.83 3.71 6.63
CA LEU A 97 0.23 3.56 7.63
C LEU A 97 1.51 4.21 7.15
N GLN A 98 2.11 5.01 8.01
CA GLN A 98 3.33 5.77 7.73
C GLN A 98 4.53 5.17 8.45
N GLU A 99 5.71 5.40 7.89
CA GLU A 99 6.96 5.05 8.53
C GLU A 99 7.13 5.78 9.86
N VAL A 100 7.70 5.10 10.85
CA VAL A 100 8.00 5.65 12.16
C VAL A 100 9.50 5.89 12.27
N LYS A 101 9.86 7.02 12.88
CA LYS A 101 11.25 7.37 13.16
C LYS A 101 11.89 6.32 14.08
N ALA A 102 13.06 5.81 13.70
CA ALA A 102 13.83 4.89 14.53
C ALA A 102 14.38 5.58 15.77
N PHE A 103 14.64 4.82 16.85
CA PHE A 103 15.06 5.34 18.15
C PHE A 103 16.29 6.26 18.08
N ASN A 104 17.30 5.87 17.29
CA ASN A 104 18.55 6.61 17.14
C ASN A 104 18.61 7.46 15.86
N GLU A 105 17.51 7.61 15.13
CA GLU A 105 17.47 8.32 13.86
C GLU A 105 17.28 9.82 14.08
N LYS A 106 18.09 10.63 13.38
CA LYS A 106 17.92 12.08 13.38
C LYS A 106 16.72 12.48 12.52
N LYS A 107 16.07 13.59 12.88
CA LYS A 107 14.91 14.12 12.14
C LYS A 107 15.21 14.38 10.66
N ALA A 108 16.39 14.88 10.34
CA ALA A 108 16.81 15.14 8.97
C ALA A 108 16.97 13.85 8.15
N GLU A 109 17.55 12.80 8.75
CA GLU A 109 17.72 11.48 8.14
C GLU A 109 16.35 10.82 7.88
N PHE A 110 15.44 10.89 8.86
CA PHE A 110 14.08 10.39 8.72
C PHE A 110 13.33 11.09 7.58
N LYS A 111 13.40 12.42 7.54
CA LYS A 111 12.78 13.21 6.47
C LYS A 111 13.35 12.86 5.09
N ALA A 112 14.67 12.76 4.96
CA ALA A 112 15.32 12.41 3.71
C ALA A 112 14.91 11.00 3.23
N ARG A 113 14.77 10.03 4.13
CA ARG A 113 14.36 8.66 3.83
C ARG A 113 12.90 8.55 3.41
N THR A 114 12.02 9.38 3.96
CA THR A 114 10.56 9.25 3.77
C THR A 114 9.93 10.29 2.85
N GLN A 115 10.67 11.30 2.41
CA GLN A 115 10.10 12.44 1.66
C GLN A 115 9.50 12.05 0.31
N ASP A 116 10.04 11.02 -0.35
CA ASP A 116 9.61 10.61 -1.70
C ASP A 116 8.50 9.55 -1.68
N VAL A 117 8.13 9.08 -0.50
CA VAL A 117 7.12 8.02 -0.32
C VAL A 117 5.92 8.55 0.44
N GLN A 118 4.84 8.85 -0.27
CA GLN A 118 3.61 9.35 0.35
C GLN A 118 2.78 8.26 1.00
N HIS A 119 2.79 7.06 0.43
CA HIS A 119 1.97 5.93 0.88
C HIS A 119 2.83 4.67 1.04
N PRO A 120 3.60 4.54 2.14
CA PRO A 120 4.54 3.43 2.32
C PRO A 120 3.89 2.05 2.27
N LEU A 121 2.69 1.89 2.84
CA LEU A 121 1.99 0.62 2.82
C LEU A 121 1.61 0.19 1.40
N MET A 122 1.16 1.12 0.57
CA MET A 122 0.82 0.85 -0.84
C MET A 122 2.07 0.48 -1.65
N GLU A 123 3.18 1.17 -1.43
CA GLU A 123 4.45 0.84 -2.08
C GLU A 123 4.94 -0.56 -1.67
N LYS A 124 4.84 -0.90 -0.39
CA LYS A 124 5.17 -2.25 0.09
C LYS A 124 4.29 -3.31 -0.53
N LEU A 125 2.98 -3.08 -0.62
CA LEU A 125 2.03 -4.01 -1.20
C LEU A 125 2.34 -4.29 -2.68
N PHE A 126 2.55 -3.25 -3.48
CA PHE A 126 2.78 -3.39 -4.92
C PHE A 126 4.21 -3.82 -5.28
N ASN A 127 5.21 -3.46 -4.50
CA ASN A 127 6.62 -3.73 -4.81
C ASN A 127 7.17 -5.01 -4.15
N GLU A 128 6.66 -5.39 -2.99
CA GLU A 128 7.17 -6.53 -2.23
C GLU A 128 6.15 -7.68 -2.12
N ILE A 129 4.92 -7.39 -1.71
CA ILE A 129 3.92 -8.42 -1.41
C ILE A 129 3.32 -9.00 -2.70
N ALA A 130 2.87 -8.18 -3.62
CA ALA A 130 2.25 -8.64 -4.86
C ALA A 130 3.19 -9.51 -5.71
N PRO A 131 4.47 -9.15 -5.95
CA PRO A 131 5.40 -10.00 -6.66
C PRO A 131 5.64 -11.35 -5.99
N LYS A 132 5.61 -11.40 -4.66
CA LYS A 132 5.79 -12.65 -3.89
C LYS A 132 4.68 -13.65 -4.13
N TYR A 133 3.45 -13.20 -4.34
CA TYR A 133 2.26 -14.05 -4.55
C TYR A 133 1.82 -14.15 -6.01
N ALA A 134 2.56 -13.55 -6.90
CA ALA A 134 2.29 -13.61 -8.33
C ALA A 134 2.51 -15.02 -8.93
#